data_842c267b7177bfac1722c167c123c049
#
_entry.id   842c267b7177bfac1722c167c123c049
#
_cell.length_a   1.000
_cell.length_b   1.000
_cell.length_c   1.000
_cell.angle_alpha   90.00
_cell.angle_beta   90.00
_cell.angle_gamma   90.00
#
_symmetry.space_group_name_H-M   'P 1'
#
loop_
_entity.id
_entity.type
_entity.pdbx_description
1 polymer ?
#
loop_
_entity_poly.entity_id
_entity_poly.type
_entity_poly.pdbx_seq_one_letter_code
_entity_poly.pdbx_strand_id
1 'polypeptide(L)'
;MKKFGCVVLSLLIGSAACSAMAGCGKSYDGEVNVYNWGEYIANGEDGTLDVIDEFEKEYNIKVNYTTYETNEELYNMLKNSNVSYDVVIPSDYMISKLISENMLQELDYSNIPNKNNLMERFKNLSCDPEGKYTVCYTWGITSMVYDKTKVATKPTSWEALWDKSLSGDILMFNNSRDAMAIAMQLCGINPANCTKEDVDKAAAKLSEQKPLLKKYVMDQVFTEMENSQSAIAPYYAGDIVMMMENNEDLDYAMPENGSNLFYDAMCIPTCSKNKENAEKFINFMQSPEIAAANFEYLYYATPNQKAYDEYLDEDIKNNELIFPSDEYLDKCYVFTNVPDDVYSYMQEQFVKIQADK
;
A
#
# COMPACT_ATOMS: atom_id res chain seq x y z
N MET A 1 36.65 51.07 42.11
CA MET A 1 36.91 51.10 43.56
C MET A 1 36.44 49.77 44.14
N LYS A 2 37.36 48.86 44.46
CA LYS A 2 37.69 48.38 45.83
C LYS A 2 36.47 47.68 46.46
N LYS A 3 36.46 46.45 46.97
CA LYS A 3 37.44 45.53 47.59
C LYS A 3 36.78 44.17 47.75
N PHE A 4 37.44 43.03 47.46
CA PHE A 4 38.09 42.11 48.41
C PHE A 4 37.23 41.61 49.62
N GLY A 5 37.18 40.29 49.74
CA GLY A 5 37.11 39.57 51.01
C GLY A 5 36.43 38.22 50.85
N CYS A 6 37.12 37.25 50.77
CA CYS A 6 37.73 36.23 51.66
C CYS A 6 36.89 34.93 51.80
N VAL A 7 37.53 33.90 51.51
CA VAL A 7 37.40 32.45 51.67
C VAL A 7 36.91 32.05 53.07
N VAL A 8 35.94 31.09 53.16
CA VAL A 8 35.93 30.06 54.19
C VAL A 8 35.56 28.71 53.54
N LEU A 9 36.50 27.81 53.68
CA LEU A 9 36.44 26.40 53.32
C LEU A 9 35.71 25.65 54.42
N SER A 10 34.60 24.95 54.09
CA SER A 10 33.99 23.95 54.98
C SER A 10 33.72 22.69 54.19
N LEU A 11 34.57 21.68 54.40
CA LEU A 11 34.30 20.29 54.02
C LEU A 11 33.09 19.79 54.79
N LEU A 12 32.07 19.35 54.05
CA LEU A 12 31.03 18.44 54.56
C LEU A 12 30.94 17.27 53.60
N ILE A 13 31.40 16.12 54.08
CA ILE A 13 31.21 14.81 53.49
C ILE A 13 29.71 14.50 53.60
N GLY A 14 29.04 14.54 52.48
CA GLY A 14 27.62 14.11 52.35
C GLY A 14 27.57 12.93 51.41
N SER A 15 27.25 11.76 51.96
CA SER A 15 27.02 10.51 51.30
C SER A 15 26.13 10.67 50.06
N ALA A 16 26.70 10.38 48.85
CA ALA A 16 25.94 10.24 47.61
C ALA A 16 25.07 8.97 47.71
N ALA A 17 23.82 9.16 48.02
CA ALA A 17 22.80 8.17 47.71
C ALA A 17 22.64 8.16 46.18
N CYS A 18 23.23 7.20 45.50
CA CYS A 18 22.89 6.84 44.13
C CYS A 18 21.43 6.36 44.13
N SER A 19 20.50 7.31 43.93
CA SER A 19 19.16 6.94 43.50
C SER A 19 19.32 6.40 42.08
N ALA A 20 19.40 5.07 41.95
CA ALA A 20 19.14 4.40 40.70
C ALA A 20 17.72 4.83 40.27
N MET A 21 17.64 5.74 39.32
CA MET A 21 16.42 5.87 38.52
C MET A 21 16.30 4.56 37.76
N ALA A 22 15.59 3.60 38.34
CA ALA A 22 15.01 2.53 37.57
C ALA A 22 14.06 3.19 36.56
N GLY A 23 14.54 3.44 35.37
CA GLY A 23 13.66 3.71 34.25
C GLY A 23 12.72 2.54 34.16
N CYS A 24 11.44 2.76 34.41
CA CYS A 24 10.37 1.79 34.18
C CYS A 24 10.24 1.64 32.66
N GLY A 25 11.19 1.01 32.00
CA GLY A 25 11.05 0.54 30.65
C GLY A 25 10.09 -0.64 30.69
N LYS A 26 9.04 -0.60 29.86
CA LYS A 26 8.11 -1.71 29.64
C LYS A 26 8.98 -2.95 29.30
N SER A 27 8.86 -4.04 30.05
CA SER A 27 9.56 -5.29 29.78
C SER A 27 8.68 -6.13 28.86
N TYR A 28 9.18 -6.47 27.68
CA TYR A 28 8.50 -7.33 26.74
C TYR A 28 9.02 -8.77 26.82
N ASP A 29 8.17 -9.74 26.49
CA ASP A 29 8.51 -11.16 26.44
C ASP A 29 9.19 -11.56 25.12
N GLY A 30 9.16 -10.68 24.13
CA GLY A 30 9.77 -10.87 22.81
C GLY A 30 9.64 -9.64 21.94
N GLU A 31 10.03 -9.79 20.68
CA GLU A 31 9.88 -8.75 19.67
C GLU A 31 9.43 -9.31 18.32
N VAL A 32 8.88 -8.43 17.48
CA VAL A 32 8.59 -8.69 16.07
C VAL A 32 9.02 -7.47 15.24
N ASN A 33 9.75 -7.70 14.16
CA ASN A 33 10.24 -6.66 13.26
C ASN A 33 9.34 -6.61 12.03
N VAL A 34 8.58 -5.54 11.88
CA VAL A 34 7.61 -5.34 10.79
C VAL A 34 8.17 -4.33 9.79
N TYR A 35 8.12 -4.65 8.51
CA TYR A 35 8.52 -3.78 7.41
C TYR A 35 7.35 -3.61 6.46
N ASN A 36 6.75 -2.44 6.44
CA ASN A 36 5.51 -2.12 5.76
C ASN A 36 5.65 -0.84 4.92
N TRP A 37 4.61 -0.51 4.18
CA TRP A 37 4.48 0.79 3.52
C TRP A 37 4.38 1.93 4.53
N GLY A 38 4.71 3.15 4.11
CA GLY A 38 4.39 4.35 4.87
C GLY A 38 2.87 4.54 4.99
N GLU A 39 2.40 5.11 6.10
CA GLU A 39 0.98 5.39 6.37
C GLU A 39 0.04 4.19 6.08
N TYR A 40 0.45 2.95 6.45
CA TYR A 40 -0.23 1.72 6.04
C TYR A 40 -0.66 0.83 7.22
N ILE A 41 -0.87 1.43 8.38
CA ILE A 41 -1.43 0.81 9.59
C ILE A 41 -2.04 1.91 10.47
N ALA A 42 -3.20 1.66 11.07
CA ALA A 42 -3.81 2.62 11.98
C ALA A 42 -2.92 2.86 13.21
N ASN A 43 -2.62 4.12 13.48
CA ASN A 43 -1.57 4.56 14.40
C ASN A 43 -2.10 5.43 15.56
N GLY A 44 -3.41 5.52 15.74
CA GLY A 44 -4.06 6.33 16.77
C GLY A 44 -4.26 7.80 16.41
N GLU A 45 -3.85 8.22 15.19
CA GLU A 45 -4.13 9.57 14.68
C GLU A 45 -5.61 9.71 14.31
N ASP A 46 -6.12 10.93 14.35
CA ASP A 46 -7.51 11.31 14.02
C ASP A 46 -8.59 10.52 14.79
N GLY A 47 -8.21 9.93 15.94
CA GLY A 47 -9.12 9.15 16.80
C GLY A 47 -9.24 7.68 16.39
N THR A 48 -8.42 7.21 15.46
CA THR A 48 -8.32 5.80 15.10
C THR A 48 -7.65 4.99 16.22
N LEU A 49 -7.73 3.67 16.13
CA LEU A 49 -7.06 2.77 17.05
C LEU A 49 -5.54 2.73 16.75
N ASP A 50 -4.70 2.78 17.78
CA ASP A 50 -3.27 2.45 17.64
C ASP A 50 -3.09 0.93 17.64
N VAL A 51 -3.03 0.34 16.46
CA VAL A 51 -2.96 -1.11 16.25
C VAL A 51 -1.67 -1.70 16.82
N ILE A 52 -0.56 -0.97 16.75
CA ILE A 52 0.72 -1.44 17.31
C ILE A 52 0.65 -1.49 18.84
N ASP A 53 0.14 -0.43 19.47
CA ASP A 53 0.02 -0.37 20.93
C ASP A 53 -0.97 -1.42 21.46
N GLU A 54 -2.06 -1.70 20.75
CA GLU A 54 -3.00 -2.77 21.09
C GLU A 54 -2.36 -4.16 20.99
N PHE A 55 -1.57 -4.44 19.94
CA PHE A 55 -0.81 -5.69 19.84
C PHE A 55 0.18 -5.85 21.00
N GLU A 56 0.94 -4.79 21.30
CA GLU A 56 1.92 -4.82 22.40
C GLU A 56 1.25 -5.02 23.77
N LYS A 57 0.04 -4.48 23.97
CA LYS A 57 -0.76 -4.69 25.19
C LYS A 57 -1.26 -6.12 25.32
N GLU A 58 -1.78 -6.70 24.22
CA GLU A 58 -2.37 -8.03 24.22
C GLU A 58 -1.33 -9.14 24.38
N TYR A 59 -0.22 -9.03 23.64
CA TYR A 59 0.77 -10.12 23.55
C TYR A 59 2.02 -9.91 24.39
N ASN A 60 2.24 -8.72 24.94
CA ASN A 60 3.49 -8.31 25.59
C ASN A 60 4.73 -8.54 24.68
N ILE A 61 4.57 -8.37 23.37
CA ILE A 61 5.62 -8.47 22.35
C ILE A 61 5.86 -7.09 21.78
N LYS A 62 7.12 -6.64 21.75
CA LYS A 62 7.48 -5.34 21.17
C LYS A 62 7.41 -5.37 19.65
N VAL A 63 6.76 -4.37 19.04
CA VAL A 63 6.79 -4.17 17.60
C VAL A 63 7.87 -3.15 17.22
N ASN A 64 8.85 -3.58 16.43
CA ASN A 64 9.81 -2.69 15.77
C ASN A 64 9.30 -2.42 14.35
N TYR A 65 8.61 -1.31 14.17
CA TYR A 65 7.96 -0.97 12.90
C TYR A 65 8.85 -0.04 12.08
N THR A 66 9.09 -0.41 10.83
CA THR A 66 9.84 0.39 9.84
C THR A 66 9.10 0.41 8.52
N THR A 67 9.34 1.43 7.70
CA THR A 67 8.62 1.63 6.44
C THR A 67 9.53 1.63 5.23
N TYR A 68 8.96 1.36 4.06
CA TYR A 68 9.58 1.47 2.74
C TYR A 68 8.64 2.20 1.77
N GLU A 69 9.21 2.72 0.68
CA GLU A 69 8.47 3.49 -0.32
C GLU A 69 8.11 2.67 -1.57
N THR A 70 8.88 1.60 -1.87
CA THR A 70 8.68 0.77 -3.06
C THR A 70 8.92 -0.71 -2.80
N ASN A 71 8.21 -1.59 -3.51
CA ASN A 71 8.47 -3.03 -3.46
C ASN A 71 9.91 -3.38 -3.83
N GLU A 72 10.54 -2.63 -4.72
CA GLU A 72 11.93 -2.79 -5.13
C GLU A 72 12.90 -2.47 -3.99
N GLU A 73 12.58 -1.46 -3.17
CA GLU A 73 13.32 -1.16 -1.94
C GLU A 73 13.22 -2.31 -0.95
N LEU A 74 11.99 -2.80 -0.67
CA LEU A 74 11.76 -3.98 0.17
C LEU A 74 12.57 -5.18 -0.32
N TYR A 75 12.48 -5.50 -1.62
CA TYR A 75 13.21 -6.63 -2.21
C TYR A 75 14.72 -6.47 -2.03
N ASN A 76 15.27 -5.30 -2.34
CA ASN A 76 16.71 -5.04 -2.19
C ASN A 76 17.15 -5.11 -0.73
N MET A 77 16.33 -4.65 0.20
CA MET A 77 16.60 -4.74 1.63
C MET A 77 16.65 -6.21 2.09
N LEU A 78 15.69 -7.03 1.71
CA LEU A 78 15.65 -8.45 2.06
C LEU A 78 16.83 -9.22 1.44
N LYS A 79 17.24 -8.86 0.21
CA LYS A 79 18.27 -9.57 -0.53
C LYS A 79 19.69 -9.22 -0.08
N ASN A 80 19.95 -7.97 0.28
CA ASN A 80 21.31 -7.43 0.40
C ASN A 80 21.67 -6.95 1.81
N SER A 81 20.72 -6.87 2.75
CA SER A 81 20.98 -6.42 4.10
C SER A 81 21.18 -7.56 5.09
N ASN A 82 21.84 -7.25 6.20
CA ASN A 82 21.95 -8.15 7.35
C ASN A 82 20.80 -7.92 8.36
N VAL A 83 19.80 -7.11 7.99
CA VAL A 83 18.64 -6.83 8.85
C VAL A 83 17.67 -8.00 8.76
N SER A 84 17.12 -8.39 9.89
CA SER A 84 16.12 -9.44 9.99
C SER A 84 14.76 -8.80 10.17
N TYR A 85 13.88 -8.95 9.19
CA TYR A 85 12.47 -8.64 9.33
C TYR A 85 11.68 -9.93 9.58
N ASP A 86 10.57 -9.81 10.32
CA ASP A 86 9.75 -10.95 10.69
C ASP A 86 8.42 -10.95 9.92
N VAL A 87 7.86 -9.76 9.67
CA VAL A 87 6.68 -9.58 8.81
C VAL A 87 7.00 -8.53 7.74
N VAL A 88 6.64 -8.83 6.51
CA VAL A 88 6.68 -7.90 5.37
C VAL A 88 5.34 -7.91 4.66
N ILE A 89 4.94 -6.76 4.05
CA ILE A 89 3.61 -6.61 3.45
C ILE A 89 3.74 -6.11 2.00
N PRO A 90 4.30 -6.93 1.09
CA PRO A 90 4.46 -6.56 -0.33
C PRO A 90 3.19 -6.75 -1.14
N SER A 91 3.19 -6.14 -2.33
CA SER A 91 2.13 -6.32 -3.33
C SER A 91 2.28 -7.64 -4.10
N ASP A 92 1.21 -8.04 -4.77
CA ASP A 92 1.02 -9.29 -5.52
C ASP A 92 2.21 -9.72 -6.38
N TYR A 93 2.69 -8.87 -7.28
CA TYR A 93 3.81 -9.20 -8.18
C TYR A 93 5.12 -9.41 -7.43
N MET A 94 5.33 -8.67 -6.34
CA MET A 94 6.52 -8.81 -5.52
C MET A 94 6.45 -10.10 -4.69
N ILE A 95 5.27 -10.46 -4.18
CA ILE A 95 5.06 -11.76 -3.52
C ILE A 95 5.42 -12.90 -4.47
N SER A 96 4.90 -12.86 -5.72
CA SER A 96 5.26 -13.84 -6.76
C SER A 96 6.77 -13.94 -6.96
N LYS A 97 7.49 -12.81 -7.00
CA LYS A 97 8.95 -12.77 -7.13
C LYS A 97 9.63 -13.38 -5.92
N LEU A 98 9.25 -12.98 -4.71
CA LEU A 98 9.83 -13.51 -3.46
C LEU A 98 9.63 -15.02 -3.33
N ILE A 99 8.46 -15.55 -3.70
CA ILE A 99 8.19 -16.99 -3.72
C ILE A 99 9.10 -17.69 -4.75
N SER A 100 9.21 -17.16 -5.97
CA SER A 100 10.02 -17.76 -7.03
C SER A 100 11.52 -17.81 -6.68
N GLU A 101 11.99 -16.88 -5.87
CA GLU A 101 13.37 -16.82 -5.38
C GLU A 101 13.58 -17.54 -4.03
N ASN A 102 12.55 -18.21 -3.49
CA ASN A 102 12.57 -18.91 -2.19
C ASN A 102 12.94 -17.97 -1.03
N MET A 103 12.45 -16.76 -1.03
CA MET A 103 12.73 -15.74 -0.02
C MET A 103 11.68 -15.68 1.10
N LEU A 104 10.61 -16.47 1.02
CA LEU A 104 9.53 -16.53 2.02
C LEU A 104 9.52 -17.88 2.74
N GLN A 105 9.08 -17.88 4.01
CA GLN A 105 8.81 -19.06 4.80
C GLN A 105 7.34 -19.47 4.64
N GLU A 106 7.06 -20.78 4.59
CA GLU A 106 5.69 -21.28 4.70
C GLU A 106 5.10 -20.91 6.07
N LEU A 107 3.85 -20.47 6.10
CA LEU A 107 3.13 -20.12 7.33
C LEU A 107 2.54 -21.37 7.99
N ASP A 108 2.55 -21.40 9.33
CA ASP A 108 1.77 -22.39 10.08
C ASP A 108 0.39 -21.79 10.42
N TYR A 109 -0.59 -22.09 9.59
CA TYR A 109 -1.94 -21.56 9.75
C TYR A 109 -2.66 -22.06 11.02
N SER A 110 -2.12 -23.03 11.74
CA SER A 110 -2.64 -23.37 13.08
C SER A 110 -2.42 -22.24 14.09
N ASN A 111 -1.41 -21.39 13.85
CA ASN A 111 -1.09 -20.19 14.63
C ASN A 111 -1.82 -18.95 14.12
N ILE A 112 -2.52 -19.04 12.96
CA ILE A 112 -3.21 -17.93 12.30
C ILE A 112 -4.70 -18.28 12.07
N PRO A 113 -5.47 -18.62 13.11
CA PRO A 113 -6.87 -19.03 12.96
C PRO A 113 -7.75 -17.93 12.36
N ASN A 114 -7.41 -16.66 12.53
CA ASN A 114 -8.16 -15.53 11.98
C ASN A 114 -8.07 -15.43 10.43
N LYS A 115 -7.17 -16.17 9.77
CA LYS A 115 -7.21 -16.36 8.31
C LYS A 115 -8.56 -16.88 7.82
N ASN A 116 -9.29 -17.61 8.64
CA ASN A 116 -10.62 -18.11 8.30
C ASN A 116 -11.67 -16.99 8.17
N ASN A 117 -11.39 -15.79 8.66
CA ASN A 117 -12.24 -14.62 8.49
C ASN A 117 -12.11 -13.99 7.09
N LEU A 118 -11.13 -14.37 6.27
CA LEU A 118 -10.96 -13.83 4.93
C LEU A 118 -12.15 -14.20 4.02
N MET A 119 -12.54 -13.26 3.19
CA MET A 119 -13.46 -13.50 2.05
C MET A 119 -12.88 -14.58 1.14
N GLU A 120 -13.72 -15.41 0.53
CA GLU A 120 -13.30 -16.58 -0.23
C GLU A 120 -12.29 -16.23 -1.36
N ARG A 121 -12.51 -15.10 -2.04
CA ARG A 121 -11.64 -14.58 -3.10
C ARG A 121 -10.19 -14.35 -2.64
N PHE A 122 -9.98 -14.01 -1.37
CA PHE A 122 -8.67 -13.63 -0.83
C PHE A 122 -8.01 -14.71 0.06
N LYS A 123 -8.58 -15.90 0.13
CA LYS A 123 -7.97 -17.03 0.88
C LYS A 123 -6.78 -17.66 0.17
N ASN A 124 -6.81 -17.69 -1.16
CA ASN A 124 -5.74 -18.19 -2.01
C ASN A 124 -5.47 -17.18 -3.12
N LEU A 125 -4.44 -16.36 -2.95
CA LEU A 125 -4.09 -15.31 -3.87
C LEU A 125 -3.44 -15.88 -5.13
N SER A 126 -3.63 -15.23 -6.30
CA SER A 126 -3.03 -15.69 -7.56
C SER A 126 -1.50 -15.73 -7.53
N CYS A 127 -0.87 -14.91 -6.70
CA CYS A 127 0.58 -14.92 -6.45
C CYS A 127 1.05 -16.08 -5.54
N ASP A 128 0.14 -16.69 -4.78
CA ASP A 128 0.37 -17.82 -3.87
C ASP A 128 -0.79 -18.82 -3.99
N PRO A 129 -0.95 -19.50 -5.14
CA PRO A 129 -2.14 -20.32 -5.43
C PRO A 129 -2.27 -21.54 -4.53
N GLU A 130 -1.17 -21.98 -3.90
CA GLU A 130 -1.20 -23.03 -2.89
C GLU A 130 -1.56 -22.52 -1.48
N GLY A 131 -1.60 -21.19 -1.32
CA GLY A 131 -1.95 -20.52 -0.07
C GLY A 131 -0.99 -20.85 1.08
N LYS A 132 0.32 -20.93 0.81
CA LYS A 132 1.32 -21.36 1.79
C LYS A 132 2.05 -20.20 2.49
N TYR A 133 2.15 -19.05 1.83
CA TYR A 133 3.09 -17.98 2.19
C TYR A 133 2.41 -16.69 2.63
N THR A 134 1.09 -16.53 2.38
CA THR A 134 0.44 -15.24 2.45
C THR A 134 -0.82 -15.23 3.30
N VAL A 135 -1.07 -14.08 3.94
CA VAL A 135 -2.39 -13.69 4.46
C VAL A 135 -2.71 -12.31 3.92
N CYS A 136 -3.74 -12.19 3.11
CA CYS A 136 -4.15 -10.92 2.51
C CYS A 136 -4.38 -9.87 3.59
N TYR A 137 -3.82 -8.67 3.41
CA TYR A 137 -3.93 -7.56 4.35
C TYR A 137 -4.96 -6.53 3.88
N THR A 138 -4.77 -5.99 2.69
CA THR A 138 -5.68 -5.05 2.03
C THR A 138 -5.78 -5.38 0.55
N TRP A 139 -6.80 -4.82 -0.10
CA TRP A 139 -6.95 -4.91 -1.53
C TRP A 139 -7.66 -3.66 -2.08
N GLY A 140 -7.62 -3.49 -3.38
CA GLY A 140 -8.30 -2.39 -4.05
C GLY A 140 -8.20 -2.50 -5.57
N ILE A 141 -8.77 -1.53 -6.24
CA ILE A 141 -8.68 -1.38 -7.69
C ILE A 141 -8.04 -0.04 -8.06
N THR A 142 -7.49 0.05 -9.26
CA THR A 142 -7.23 1.36 -9.87
C THR A 142 -8.50 1.86 -10.54
N SER A 143 -8.73 3.17 -10.46
CA SER A 143 -9.89 3.83 -11.04
C SER A 143 -9.51 5.21 -11.56
N MET A 144 -10.45 6.01 -12.00
CA MET A 144 -10.24 7.41 -12.34
C MET A 144 -10.91 8.31 -11.30
N VAL A 145 -10.22 9.36 -10.86
CA VAL A 145 -10.81 10.52 -10.20
C VAL A 145 -10.97 11.64 -11.22
N TYR A 146 -12.09 12.34 -11.20
CA TYR A 146 -12.32 13.46 -12.11
C TYR A 146 -13.09 14.60 -11.43
N ASP A 147 -12.85 15.83 -11.88
CA ASP A 147 -13.55 17.01 -11.43
C ASP A 147 -14.82 17.21 -12.28
N LYS A 148 -16.00 17.11 -11.66
CA LYS A 148 -17.33 17.27 -12.29
C LYS A 148 -17.55 18.63 -12.92
N THR A 149 -16.81 19.65 -12.49
CA THR A 149 -16.91 21.00 -13.04
C THR A 149 -16.16 21.15 -14.37
N LYS A 150 -15.21 20.23 -14.65
CA LYS A 150 -14.37 20.22 -15.85
C LYS A 150 -14.72 19.08 -16.80
N VAL A 151 -15.15 17.95 -16.30
CA VAL A 151 -15.53 16.77 -17.08
C VAL A 151 -17.06 16.63 -17.07
N ALA A 152 -17.70 17.07 -18.16
CA ALA A 152 -19.16 17.18 -18.23
C ALA A 152 -19.92 15.85 -18.23
N THR A 153 -19.25 14.76 -18.62
CA THR A 153 -19.86 13.42 -18.69
C THR A 153 -18.98 12.43 -17.94
N LYS A 154 -19.58 11.64 -17.04
CA LYS A 154 -18.87 10.60 -16.28
C LYS A 154 -18.12 9.66 -17.24
N PRO A 155 -16.80 9.51 -17.11
CA PRO A 155 -16.02 8.58 -17.92
C PRO A 155 -16.48 7.12 -17.68
N THR A 156 -16.37 6.29 -18.72
CA THR A 156 -16.66 4.85 -18.62
C THR A 156 -15.49 3.98 -19.10
N SER A 157 -14.42 4.60 -19.57
CA SER A 157 -13.27 3.93 -20.15
C SER A 157 -12.00 4.76 -19.90
N TRP A 158 -10.85 4.07 -19.86
CA TRP A 158 -9.53 4.70 -19.85
C TRP A 158 -9.27 5.66 -21.03
N GLU A 159 -10.07 5.58 -22.11
CA GLU A 159 -10.02 6.52 -23.25
C GLU A 159 -10.18 7.99 -22.81
N ALA A 160 -10.85 8.25 -21.69
CA ALA A 160 -11.00 9.61 -21.14
C ALA A 160 -9.64 10.28 -20.85
N LEU A 161 -8.61 9.48 -20.53
CA LEU A 161 -7.25 9.98 -20.33
C LEU A 161 -6.54 10.35 -21.66
N TRP A 162 -7.18 10.13 -22.80
CA TRP A 162 -6.74 10.53 -24.15
C TRP A 162 -7.68 11.59 -24.78
N ASP A 163 -8.62 12.14 -24.00
CA ASP A 163 -9.55 13.16 -24.51
C ASP A 163 -8.81 14.48 -24.78
N LYS A 164 -8.78 14.86 -26.05
CA LYS A 164 -8.13 16.09 -26.50
C LYS A 164 -8.79 17.36 -25.95
N SER A 165 -10.06 17.29 -25.55
CA SER A 165 -10.76 18.43 -24.95
C SER A 165 -10.23 18.76 -23.55
N LEU A 166 -9.59 17.80 -22.87
CA LEU A 166 -8.98 17.94 -21.56
C LEU A 166 -7.45 18.18 -21.62
N SER A 167 -6.91 18.47 -22.83
CA SER A 167 -5.47 18.65 -23.02
C SER A 167 -4.90 19.74 -22.11
N GLY A 168 -3.83 19.37 -21.38
CA GLY A 168 -3.17 20.22 -20.37
C GLY A 168 -3.76 20.11 -18.96
N ASP A 169 -4.83 19.32 -18.77
CA ASP A 169 -5.49 19.08 -17.48
C ASP A 169 -5.58 17.59 -17.10
N ILE A 170 -4.93 16.71 -17.88
CA ILE A 170 -4.87 15.27 -17.63
C ILE A 170 -3.61 14.93 -16.83
N LEU A 171 -3.75 14.12 -15.80
CA LEU A 171 -2.65 13.52 -15.06
C LEU A 171 -2.46 12.05 -15.47
N MET A 172 -1.27 11.50 -15.27
CA MET A 172 -0.96 10.09 -15.46
C MET A 172 0.00 9.62 -14.39
N PHE A 173 -0.04 8.34 -14.05
CA PHE A 173 0.90 7.72 -13.11
C PHE A 173 2.36 7.97 -13.51
N ASN A 174 3.17 8.36 -12.53
CA ASN A 174 4.63 8.35 -12.63
C ASN A 174 5.22 6.98 -12.23
N ASN A 175 4.51 5.93 -12.55
CA ASN A 175 4.86 4.54 -12.34
C ASN A 175 4.71 3.81 -13.68
N SER A 176 5.79 3.18 -14.14
CA SER A 176 5.82 2.53 -15.46
C SER A 176 4.83 1.37 -15.56
N ARG A 177 4.65 0.59 -14.50
CA ARG A 177 3.75 -0.57 -14.48
C ARG A 177 2.31 -0.14 -14.68
N ASP A 178 1.82 0.81 -13.87
CA ASP A 178 0.43 1.26 -13.92
C ASP A 178 0.13 2.04 -15.20
N ALA A 179 1.02 2.97 -15.60
CA ALA A 179 0.83 3.74 -16.84
C ALA A 179 0.80 2.85 -18.08
N MET A 180 1.76 1.90 -18.19
CA MET A 180 1.80 0.95 -19.32
C MET A 180 0.60 0.00 -19.30
N ALA A 181 0.15 -0.44 -18.14
CA ALA A 181 -1.00 -1.34 -18.02
C ALA A 181 -2.30 -0.70 -18.52
N ILE A 182 -2.55 0.57 -18.19
CA ILE A 182 -3.69 1.33 -18.73
C ILE A 182 -3.60 1.38 -20.26
N ALA A 183 -2.43 1.70 -20.80
CA ALA A 183 -2.23 1.74 -22.25
C ALA A 183 -2.37 0.35 -22.92
N MET A 184 -1.89 -0.72 -22.26
CA MET A 184 -2.08 -2.11 -22.71
C MET A 184 -3.56 -2.47 -22.78
N GLN A 185 -4.36 -2.14 -21.76
CA GLN A 185 -5.81 -2.40 -21.79
C GLN A 185 -6.48 -1.72 -22.98
N LEU A 186 -6.13 -0.47 -23.28
CA LEU A 186 -6.64 0.24 -24.48
C LEU A 186 -6.20 -0.40 -25.79
N CYS A 187 -5.09 -1.14 -25.79
CA CYS A 187 -4.64 -1.94 -26.94
C CYS A 187 -5.25 -3.36 -26.95
N GLY A 188 -6.14 -3.71 -26.01
CA GLY A 188 -6.73 -5.06 -25.88
C GLY A 188 -5.73 -6.10 -25.37
N ILE A 189 -4.67 -5.69 -24.69
CA ILE A 189 -3.61 -6.54 -24.14
C ILE A 189 -3.87 -6.74 -22.64
N ASN A 190 -3.72 -7.98 -22.16
CA ASN A 190 -3.76 -8.26 -20.72
C ASN A 190 -2.39 -7.90 -20.07
N PRO A 191 -2.34 -6.92 -19.16
CA PRO A 191 -1.09 -6.49 -18.55
C PRO A 191 -0.42 -7.55 -17.67
N ALA A 192 -1.16 -8.54 -17.18
CA ALA A 192 -0.65 -9.56 -16.28
C ALA A 192 0.47 -10.41 -16.89
N ASN A 193 0.47 -10.60 -18.22
CA ASN A 193 1.39 -11.50 -18.91
C ASN A 193 2.00 -10.83 -20.15
N CYS A 194 2.40 -9.57 -20.03
CA CYS A 194 2.90 -8.80 -21.16
C CYS A 194 4.30 -9.25 -21.64
N THR A 195 4.53 -9.05 -22.94
CA THR A 195 5.80 -9.25 -23.63
C THR A 195 6.45 -7.89 -23.97
N LYS A 196 7.70 -7.90 -24.44
CA LYS A 196 8.34 -6.67 -24.95
C LYS A 196 7.59 -6.04 -26.14
N GLU A 197 7.00 -6.86 -27.00
CA GLU A 197 6.15 -6.36 -28.10
C GLU A 197 4.89 -5.65 -27.57
N ASP A 198 4.31 -6.15 -26.50
CA ASP A 198 3.16 -5.52 -25.84
C ASP A 198 3.57 -4.20 -25.17
N VAL A 199 4.76 -4.16 -24.58
CA VAL A 199 5.35 -2.91 -24.06
C VAL A 199 5.55 -1.89 -25.18
N ASP A 200 6.00 -2.28 -26.37
CA ASP A 200 6.15 -1.37 -27.52
C ASP A 200 4.80 -0.76 -27.94
N LYS A 201 3.73 -1.57 -27.97
CA LYS A 201 2.36 -1.08 -28.28
C LYS A 201 1.87 -0.10 -27.25
N ALA A 202 2.06 -0.42 -25.96
CA ALA A 202 1.69 0.47 -24.85
C ALA A 202 2.50 1.78 -24.88
N ALA A 203 3.79 1.70 -25.16
CA ALA A 203 4.66 2.87 -25.29
C ALA A 203 4.22 3.79 -26.44
N ALA A 204 3.83 3.24 -27.58
CA ALA A 204 3.26 4.02 -28.67
C ALA A 204 1.97 4.72 -28.26
N LYS A 205 1.07 4.02 -27.54
CA LYS A 205 -0.18 4.60 -27.03
C LYS A 205 0.06 5.72 -26.00
N LEU A 206 1.03 5.55 -25.08
CA LEU A 206 1.43 6.60 -24.14
C LEU A 206 2.09 7.79 -24.84
N SER A 207 2.86 7.56 -25.91
CA SER A 207 3.43 8.64 -26.71
C SER A 207 2.35 9.50 -27.39
N GLU A 208 1.22 8.90 -27.78
CA GLU A 208 0.04 9.66 -28.28
C GLU A 208 -0.59 10.51 -27.19
N GLN A 209 -0.58 10.04 -25.92
CA GLN A 209 -1.14 10.76 -24.78
C GLN A 209 -0.24 11.91 -24.32
N LYS A 210 1.08 11.74 -24.40
CA LYS A 210 2.07 12.67 -23.84
C LYS A 210 1.78 14.16 -24.10
N PRO A 211 1.41 14.59 -25.34
CA PRO A 211 1.09 15.98 -25.61
C PRO A 211 -0.18 16.51 -24.92
N LEU A 212 -1.02 15.62 -24.40
CA LEU A 212 -2.27 15.95 -23.71
C LEU A 212 -2.08 16.09 -22.21
N LEU A 213 -0.99 15.53 -21.67
CA LEU A 213 -0.75 15.50 -20.24
C LEU A 213 -0.37 16.87 -19.70
N LYS A 214 -0.87 17.18 -18.50
CA LYS A 214 -0.32 18.21 -17.64
C LYS A 214 1.00 17.75 -17.04
N LYS A 215 1.00 16.57 -16.40
CA LYS A 215 2.20 15.94 -15.84
C LYS A 215 1.97 14.48 -15.43
N TYR A 216 3.06 13.80 -15.16
CA TYR A 216 3.07 12.52 -14.44
C TYR A 216 3.11 12.78 -12.92
N VAL A 217 2.36 11.99 -12.16
CA VAL A 217 2.21 12.15 -10.69
C VAL A 217 2.21 10.81 -9.98
N MET A 218 2.60 10.84 -8.71
CA MET A 218 2.21 9.91 -7.66
C MET A 218 1.44 10.74 -6.62
N ASP A 219 1.88 10.84 -5.39
CA ASP A 219 1.16 11.54 -4.31
C ASP A 219 0.82 13.01 -4.60
N GLN A 220 1.50 13.64 -5.59
CA GLN A 220 1.12 14.97 -6.06
C GLN A 220 -0.30 15.03 -6.63
N VAL A 221 -0.92 13.90 -6.95
CA VAL A 221 -2.32 13.81 -7.39
C VAL A 221 -3.27 14.42 -6.37
N PHE A 222 -3.03 14.22 -5.07
CA PHE A 222 -3.85 14.81 -4.02
C PHE A 222 -3.94 16.33 -4.16
N THR A 223 -2.79 17.01 -4.18
CA THR A 223 -2.76 18.46 -4.34
C THR A 223 -3.43 18.94 -5.65
N GLU A 224 -3.23 18.21 -6.75
CA GLU A 224 -3.77 18.55 -8.07
C GLU A 224 -5.29 18.40 -8.14
N MET A 225 -5.83 17.32 -7.58
CA MET A 225 -7.26 17.04 -7.65
C MET A 225 -8.04 17.77 -6.55
N GLU A 226 -7.58 17.74 -5.31
CA GLU A 226 -8.25 18.40 -4.19
C GLU A 226 -8.37 19.93 -4.38
N ASN A 227 -7.41 20.56 -5.05
CA ASN A 227 -7.48 21.99 -5.38
C ASN A 227 -8.07 22.26 -6.77
N SER A 228 -8.70 21.30 -7.42
CA SER A 228 -9.29 21.44 -8.76
C SER A 228 -8.29 21.99 -9.80
N GLN A 229 -7.02 21.64 -9.68
CA GLN A 229 -5.97 22.09 -10.61
C GLN A 229 -5.89 21.23 -11.87
N SER A 230 -6.47 20.02 -11.83
CA SER A 230 -6.52 19.08 -12.96
C SER A 230 -7.93 18.55 -13.18
N ALA A 231 -8.22 18.03 -14.37
CA ALA A 231 -9.55 17.57 -14.73
C ALA A 231 -9.76 16.09 -14.40
N ILE A 232 -8.74 15.25 -14.62
CA ILE A 232 -8.86 13.80 -14.49
C ILE A 232 -7.50 13.17 -14.22
N ALA A 233 -7.49 12.12 -13.40
CA ALA A 233 -6.34 11.31 -13.09
C ALA A 233 -6.72 9.83 -12.91
N PRO A 234 -5.87 8.86 -13.28
CA PRO A 234 -5.96 7.49 -12.77
C PRO A 234 -5.34 7.45 -11.38
N TYR A 235 -5.95 6.75 -10.43
CA TYR A 235 -5.34 6.51 -9.12
C TYR A 235 -5.93 5.29 -8.42
N TYR A 236 -5.47 5.00 -7.20
CA TYR A 236 -5.95 3.88 -6.38
C TYR A 236 -7.25 4.25 -5.67
N ALA A 237 -8.16 3.30 -5.57
CA ALA A 237 -9.53 3.53 -5.10
C ALA A 237 -9.62 4.16 -3.69
N GLY A 238 -8.82 3.69 -2.73
CA GLY A 238 -8.80 4.25 -1.37
C GLY A 238 -8.42 5.72 -1.36
N ASP A 239 -7.36 6.07 -2.08
CA ASP A 239 -6.89 7.46 -2.19
C ASP A 239 -7.89 8.36 -2.92
N ILE A 240 -8.63 7.81 -3.90
CA ILE A 240 -9.72 8.55 -4.58
C ILE A 240 -10.81 8.91 -3.57
N VAL A 241 -11.17 8.00 -2.67
CA VAL A 241 -12.16 8.28 -1.62
C VAL A 241 -11.67 9.42 -0.73
N MET A 242 -10.41 9.37 -0.27
CA MET A 242 -9.82 10.44 0.54
C MET A 242 -9.83 11.80 -0.17
N MET A 243 -9.47 11.84 -1.47
CA MET A 243 -9.53 13.07 -2.26
C MET A 243 -10.97 13.61 -2.38
N MET A 244 -11.96 12.73 -2.53
CA MET A 244 -13.37 13.12 -2.63
C MET A 244 -13.93 13.67 -1.31
N GLU A 245 -13.41 13.24 -0.15
CA GLU A 245 -13.77 13.82 1.15
C GLU A 245 -13.27 15.27 1.28
N ASN A 246 -12.14 15.58 0.67
CA ASN A 246 -11.51 16.91 0.71
C ASN A 246 -12.04 17.87 -0.36
N ASN A 247 -12.69 17.38 -1.42
CA ASN A 247 -13.24 18.19 -2.50
C ASN A 247 -14.54 17.59 -3.07
N GLU A 248 -15.68 18.22 -2.77
CA GLU A 248 -17.01 17.79 -3.21
C GLU A 248 -17.25 17.85 -4.72
N ASP A 249 -16.41 18.58 -5.47
CA ASP A 249 -16.47 18.63 -6.93
C ASP A 249 -15.86 17.40 -7.60
N LEU A 250 -15.15 16.56 -6.86
CA LEU A 250 -14.62 15.31 -7.38
C LEU A 250 -15.69 14.21 -7.41
N ASP A 251 -15.48 13.28 -8.33
CA ASP A 251 -16.20 12.02 -8.42
C ASP A 251 -15.27 10.96 -9.04
N TYR A 252 -15.66 9.71 -8.98
CA TYR A 252 -14.87 8.62 -9.54
C TYR A 252 -15.51 8.00 -10.77
N ALA A 253 -14.70 7.31 -11.57
CA ALA A 253 -15.17 6.58 -12.74
C ALA A 253 -14.41 5.27 -12.92
N MET A 254 -15.13 4.16 -12.82
CA MET A 254 -14.59 2.83 -13.02
C MET A 254 -14.66 2.46 -14.51
N PRO A 255 -13.56 2.01 -15.13
CA PRO A 255 -13.59 1.53 -16.52
C PRO A 255 -14.47 0.29 -16.66
N GLU A 256 -15.43 0.27 -17.59
CA GLU A 256 -16.39 -0.83 -17.76
C GLU A 256 -15.74 -2.19 -18.05
N ASN A 257 -14.54 -2.19 -18.62
CA ASN A 257 -13.77 -3.39 -18.97
C ASN A 257 -12.86 -3.90 -17.83
N GLY A 258 -13.04 -3.39 -16.63
CA GLY A 258 -12.19 -3.72 -15.49
C GLY A 258 -10.89 -2.89 -15.45
N SER A 259 -10.12 -3.07 -14.40
CA SER A 259 -8.86 -2.37 -14.15
C SER A 259 -7.87 -3.29 -13.45
N ASN A 260 -6.79 -2.75 -12.87
CA ASN A 260 -5.96 -3.51 -11.96
C ASN A 260 -6.72 -3.79 -10.65
N LEU A 261 -6.86 -5.05 -10.27
CA LEU A 261 -7.15 -5.50 -8.92
C LEU A 261 -5.79 -5.80 -8.27
N PHE A 262 -5.43 -5.06 -7.25
CA PHE A 262 -4.22 -5.31 -6.48
C PHE A 262 -4.56 -5.80 -5.07
N TYR A 263 -3.62 -6.47 -4.46
CA TYR A 263 -3.66 -6.81 -3.04
C TYR A 263 -2.25 -6.82 -2.47
N ASP A 264 -2.19 -6.40 -1.21
CA ASP A 264 -1.00 -6.52 -0.40
C ASP A 264 -1.23 -7.62 0.64
N ALA A 265 -0.21 -8.41 0.92
CA ALA A 265 -0.35 -9.52 1.85
C ALA A 265 0.83 -9.63 2.80
N MET A 266 0.51 -10.03 4.03
CA MET A 266 1.48 -10.28 5.07
C MET A 266 2.21 -11.59 4.80
N CYS A 267 3.54 -11.54 4.78
CA CYS A 267 4.46 -12.65 4.55
C CYS A 267 5.56 -12.68 5.60
N ILE A 268 6.16 -13.85 5.80
CA ILE A 268 7.33 -14.04 6.66
C ILE A 268 8.55 -14.31 5.78
N PRO A 269 9.55 -13.40 5.71
CA PRO A 269 10.75 -13.62 4.91
C PRO A 269 11.66 -14.67 5.55
N THR A 270 12.51 -15.32 4.74
CA THR A 270 13.45 -16.35 5.21
C THR A 270 14.50 -15.84 6.19
N CYS A 271 14.75 -14.53 6.25
CA CYS A 271 15.62 -13.90 7.23
C CYS A 271 15.00 -13.76 8.62
N SER A 272 13.69 -14.02 8.79
CA SER A 272 13.00 -13.93 10.07
C SER A 272 13.58 -14.89 11.11
N LYS A 273 13.72 -14.37 12.32
CA LYS A 273 14.18 -15.11 13.51
C LYS A 273 13.08 -15.32 14.55
N ASN A 274 11.95 -14.65 14.40
CA ASN A 274 10.85 -14.61 15.36
C ASN A 274 9.53 -15.10 14.72
N LYS A 275 9.57 -16.20 13.96
CA LYS A 275 8.43 -16.70 13.18
C LYS A 275 7.14 -16.82 14.00
N GLU A 276 7.22 -17.35 15.24
CA GLU A 276 6.05 -17.49 16.11
C GLU A 276 5.42 -16.13 16.45
N ASN A 277 6.24 -15.11 16.75
CA ASN A 277 5.76 -13.75 17.01
C ASN A 277 5.19 -13.11 15.75
N ALA A 278 5.80 -13.38 14.58
CA ALA A 278 5.29 -12.93 13.29
C ALA A 278 3.90 -13.52 12.98
N GLU A 279 3.70 -14.82 13.22
CA GLU A 279 2.41 -15.49 13.05
C GLU A 279 1.35 -14.94 14.02
N LYS A 280 1.72 -14.63 15.27
CA LYS A 280 0.83 -13.92 16.22
C LYS A 280 0.43 -12.54 15.72
N PHE A 281 1.38 -11.77 15.19
CA PHE A 281 1.11 -10.46 14.61
C PHE A 281 0.17 -10.56 13.40
N ILE A 282 0.44 -11.46 12.47
CA ILE A 282 -0.41 -11.72 11.31
C ILE A 282 -1.83 -12.14 11.74
N ASN A 283 -1.94 -13.00 12.74
CA ASN A 283 -3.23 -13.43 13.28
C ASN A 283 -4.00 -12.26 13.91
N PHE A 284 -3.31 -11.42 14.69
CA PHE A 284 -3.90 -10.23 15.31
C PHE A 284 -4.41 -9.24 14.26
N MET A 285 -3.64 -8.96 13.22
CA MET A 285 -4.04 -8.09 12.11
C MET A 285 -5.32 -8.56 11.39
N GLN A 286 -5.64 -9.86 11.48
CA GLN A 286 -6.87 -10.46 10.95
C GLN A 286 -7.98 -10.61 11.99
N SER A 287 -7.85 -10.03 13.18
CA SER A 287 -8.99 -9.86 14.09
C SER A 287 -9.98 -8.87 13.47
N PRO A 288 -11.29 -9.13 13.50
CA PRO A 288 -12.26 -8.27 12.79
C PRO A 288 -12.20 -6.80 13.18
N GLU A 289 -12.06 -6.52 14.47
CA GLU A 289 -11.94 -5.15 15.00
C GLU A 289 -10.68 -4.44 14.48
N ILE A 290 -9.54 -5.15 14.45
CA ILE A 290 -8.26 -4.60 13.98
C ILE A 290 -8.28 -4.39 12.45
N ALA A 291 -8.86 -5.34 11.71
CA ALA A 291 -9.01 -5.21 10.26
C ALA A 291 -9.94 -4.04 9.90
N ALA A 292 -10.99 -3.79 10.69
CA ALA A 292 -11.87 -2.63 10.52
C ALA A 292 -11.15 -1.32 10.85
N ALA A 293 -10.40 -1.26 11.96
CA ALA A 293 -9.63 -0.08 12.34
C ALA A 293 -8.58 0.30 11.27
N ASN A 294 -7.90 -0.69 10.69
CA ASN A 294 -7.01 -0.42 9.56
C ASN A 294 -7.75 0.08 8.33
N PHE A 295 -8.94 -0.46 8.03
CA PHE A 295 -9.76 0.04 6.94
C PHE A 295 -10.18 1.51 7.16
N GLU A 296 -10.64 1.86 8.35
CA GLU A 296 -11.06 3.23 8.69
C GLU A 296 -9.93 4.26 8.52
N TYR A 297 -8.68 3.84 8.74
CA TYR A 297 -7.51 4.69 8.54
C TYR A 297 -7.07 4.77 7.08
N LEU A 298 -7.13 3.63 6.35
CA LEU A 298 -6.53 3.47 5.02
C LEU A 298 -7.49 3.74 3.87
N TYR A 299 -8.79 3.51 4.05
CA TYR A 299 -9.81 3.40 2.99
C TYR A 299 -9.51 2.33 1.91
N TYR A 300 -8.47 1.51 2.11
CA TYR A 300 -8.23 0.33 1.27
C TYR A 300 -9.07 -0.84 1.78
N ALA A 301 -9.75 -1.52 0.85
CA ALA A 301 -10.73 -2.53 1.21
C ALA A 301 -10.14 -3.65 2.08
N THR A 302 -10.85 -3.97 3.17
CA THR A 302 -10.49 -5.12 4.01
C THR A 302 -10.88 -6.43 3.33
N PRO A 303 -9.98 -7.43 3.30
CA PRO A 303 -10.35 -8.77 2.85
C PRO A 303 -11.06 -9.59 3.92
N ASN A 304 -11.25 -9.05 5.14
CA ASN A 304 -11.83 -9.73 6.28
C ASN A 304 -13.36 -9.65 6.24
N GLN A 305 -14.03 -10.79 5.98
CA GLN A 305 -15.49 -10.87 5.87
C GLN A 305 -16.21 -10.42 7.15
N LYS A 306 -15.68 -10.80 8.32
CA LYS A 306 -16.33 -10.40 9.59
C LYS A 306 -16.15 -8.91 9.87
N ALA A 307 -14.99 -8.33 9.55
CA ALA A 307 -14.81 -6.89 9.64
C ALA A 307 -15.82 -6.17 8.75
N TYR A 308 -15.95 -6.61 7.50
CA TYR A 308 -16.93 -6.09 6.55
C TYR A 308 -18.37 -6.20 7.09
N ASP A 309 -18.77 -7.37 7.58
CA ASP A 309 -20.16 -7.63 7.99
C ASP A 309 -20.54 -6.90 9.29
N GLU A 310 -19.66 -6.87 10.29
CA GLU A 310 -19.97 -6.52 11.67
C GLU A 310 -19.54 -5.08 12.04
N TYR A 311 -18.55 -4.48 11.36
CA TYR A 311 -17.93 -3.21 11.75
C TYR A 311 -18.12 -2.09 10.72
N LEU A 312 -18.28 -2.39 9.42
CA LEU A 312 -18.42 -1.35 8.41
C LEU A 312 -19.87 -0.89 8.25
N ASP A 313 -20.06 0.40 8.03
CA ASP A 313 -21.35 1.00 7.75
C ASP A 313 -21.89 0.60 6.37
N GLU A 314 -23.22 0.60 6.21
CA GLU A 314 -23.87 0.22 4.94
C GLU A 314 -23.50 1.14 3.77
N ASP A 315 -23.27 2.43 4.03
CA ASP A 315 -22.84 3.38 2.98
C ASP A 315 -21.45 3.03 2.43
N ILE A 316 -20.56 2.55 3.29
CA ILE A 316 -19.23 2.07 2.90
C ILE A 316 -19.34 0.75 2.14
N LYS A 317 -20.14 -0.21 2.63
CA LYS A 317 -20.36 -1.51 1.97
C LYS A 317 -20.95 -1.37 0.57
N ASN A 318 -21.79 -0.35 0.37
CA ASN A 318 -22.44 -0.05 -0.91
C ASN A 318 -21.59 0.87 -1.82
N ASN A 319 -20.41 1.29 -1.39
CA ASN A 319 -19.51 2.08 -2.23
C ASN A 319 -18.77 1.17 -3.21
N GLU A 320 -19.21 1.17 -4.47
CA GLU A 320 -18.65 0.31 -5.53
C GLU A 320 -17.18 0.61 -5.85
N LEU A 321 -16.66 1.77 -5.48
CA LEU A 321 -15.25 2.10 -5.65
C LEU A 321 -14.38 1.31 -4.64
N ILE A 322 -14.87 1.15 -3.40
CA ILE A 322 -14.16 0.44 -2.33
C ILE A 322 -14.44 -1.07 -2.42
N PHE A 323 -15.71 -1.43 -2.57
CA PHE A 323 -16.19 -2.82 -2.65
C PHE A 323 -16.91 -3.07 -3.97
N PRO A 324 -16.18 -3.17 -5.10
CA PRO A 324 -16.77 -3.49 -6.40
C PRO A 324 -17.49 -4.84 -6.38
N SER A 325 -18.49 -4.98 -7.23
CA SER A 325 -19.20 -6.27 -7.40
C SER A 325 -18.25 -7.36 -7.92
N ASP A 326 -18.55 -8.62 -7.61
CA ASP A 326 -17.81 -9.77 -8.15
C ASP A 326 -17.78 -9.76 -9.69
N GLU A 327 -18.90 -9.34 -10.34
CA GLU A 327 -18.94 -9.20 -11.80
C GLU A 327 -17.91 -8.20 -12.34
N TYR A 328 -17.66 -7.10 -11.61
CA TYR A 328 -16.63 -6.14 -11.98
C TYR A 328 -15.22 -6.70 -11.71
N LEU A 329 -15.01 -7.30 -10.54
CA LEU A 329 -13.73 -7.89 -10.17
C LEU A 329 -13.28 -9.01 -11.11
N ASP A 330 -14.24 -9.76 -11.69
CA ASP A 330 -13.94 -10.82 -12.67
C ASP A 330 -13.43 -10.27 -14.01
N LYS A 331 -13.63 -8.97 -14.30
CA LYS A 331 -13.06 -8.28 -15.46
C LYS A 331 -11.68 -7.70 -15.17
N CYS A 332 -11.28 -7.62 -13.90
CA CYS A 332 -10.01 -7.05 -13.47
C CYS A 332 -8.87 -8.03 -13.70
N TYR A 333 -7.67 -7.49 -13.88
CA TYR A 333 -6.43 -8.26 -13.89
C TYR A 333 -5.64 -8.01 -12.62
N VAL A 334 -4.85 -8.99 -12.22
CA VAL A 334 -3.87 -8.87 -11.13
C VAL A 334 -2.49 -8.89 -11.76
N PHE A 335 -1.59 -8.04 -11.30
CA PHE A 335 -0.21 -8.08 -11.77
C PHE A 335 0.47 -9.39 -11.36
N THR A 336 1.30 -9.90 -12.26
CA THR A 336 2.19 -11.02 -11.98
C THR A 336 3.64 -10.57 -12.04
N ASN A 337 4.54 -11.41 -11.56
CA ASN A 337 5.97 -11.18 -11.75
C ASN A 337 6.33 -11.47 -13.22
N VAL A 338 6.32 -10.43 -14.05
CA VAL A 338 6.84 -10.53 -15.42
C VAL A 338 8.36 -10.75 -15.40
N PRO A 339 8.97 -11.39 -16.44
CA PRO A 339 10.41 -11.56 -16.50
C PRO A 339 11.17 -10.23 -16.30
N ASP A 340 12.28 -10.27 -15.57
CA ASP A 340 13.06 -9.07 -15.20
C ASP A 340 13.51 -8.26 -16.44
N ASP A 341 13.76 -8.92 -17.56
CA ASP A 341 14.14 -8.27 -18.81
C ASP A 341 12.96 -7.58 -19.52
N VAL A 342 11.73 -8.03 -19.30
CA VAL A 342 10.50 -7.36 -19.76
C VAL A 342 10.22 -6.15 -18.89
N TYR A 343 10.32 -6.30 -17.57
CA TYR A 343 10.12 -5.20 -16.64
C TYR A 343 11.15 -4.08 -16.82
N SER A 344 12.43 -4.44 -16.93
CA SER A 344 13.49 -3.47 -17.22
C SER A 344 13.27 -2.74 -18.55
N TYR A 345 12.79 -3.46 -19.57
CA TYR A 345 12.45 -2.87 -20.86
C TYR A 345 11.26 -1.90 -20.74
N MET A 346 10.25 -2.26 -19.98
CA MET A 346 9.10 -1.41 -19.68
C MET A 346 9.53 -0.08 -19.04
N GLN A 347 10.38 -0.15 -18.01
CA GLN A 347 10.94 1.03 -17.36
C GLN A 347 11.73 1.91 -18.33
N GLU A 348 12.59 1.30 -19.16
CA GLU A 348 13.38 2.01 -20.18
C GLU A 348 12.49 2.75 -21.18
N GLN A 349 11.45 2.09 -21.70
CA GLN A 349 10.52 2.73 -22.64
C GLN A 349 9.74 3.87 -21.97
N PHE A 350 9.30 3.69 -20.73
CA PHE A 350 8.59 4.71 -19.99
C PHE A 350 9.44 5.97 -19.76
N VAL A 351 10.70 5.78 -19.36
CA VAL A 351 11.66 6.90 -19.20
C VAL A 351 11.88 7.63 -20.53
N LYS A 352 11.97 6.91 -21.65
CA LYS A 352 12.08 7.53 -23.00
C LYS A 352 10.88 8.40 -23.31
N ILE A 353 9.65 7.89 -23.07
CA ILE A 353 8.41 8.66 -23.28
C ILE A 353 8.41 9.92 -22.45
N GLN A 354 8.79 9.84 -21.17
CA GLN A 354 8.86 11.01 -20.30
C GLN A 354 9.87 12.05 -20.77
N ALA A 355 10.99 11.63 -21.34
CA ALA A 355 12.07 12.50 -21.82
C ALA A 355 11.79 13.13 -23.18
N ASP A 356 10.92 12.57 -24.01
CA ASP A 356 10.55 13.13 -25.32
C ASP A 356 9.86 14.51 -25.12
N LYS A 357 10.26 15.48 -25.98
CA LYS A 357 9.80 16.88 -25.88
C LYS A 357 8.51 17.12 -26.64
#